data_2ad7b8ba1ee9eafa2e9f51fb61d4bdea
#
_entry.id   2ad7b8ba1ee9eafa2e9f51fb61d4bdea
#
_cell.length_a   1.000
_cell.length_b   1.000
_cell.length_c   1.000
_cell.angle_alpha   90.00
_cell.angle_beta   90.00
_cell.angle_gamma   90.00
#
_symmetry.space_group_name_H-M   'P 1'
#
loop_
_entity.id
_entity.type
_entity.pdbx_description
1 polymer ?
#
loop_
_entity_poly.entity_id
_entity_poly.type
_entity_poly.pdbx_seq_one_letter_code
_entity_poly.pdbx_strand_id
1 'polypeptide(L)'
;MSHANNPVVEIRAAVKHYRTPEGHAVRALDGVDLSVGANEFVTLLGPSGCGKTTLLRTISGFESLDSGELLIQGVAMNQVPPNRRPVHTVFQSYALFPHLSIGDNVGYALDVRGVARAERRQRVGAALELVGMGGLEKRKPGQLSGGQQQRVALARAIVDRPALLLLDEPLSALDRQLRQAMQRELKNLQHELGIAFVFVTHDQEEALTMSDRIVVLNGGHVQQVGAPQDIYDRPANAFVAGFIGESNLLRARVESCADGVATLVGEQGDPLRLPSAGLQVGQPLHILLRPEQFHLDCPGDPAAHGALDGVVEQTVFIGKDFEVSLRSATGSRIKAVVRDASRQALQRLHPGSSLRLWYALDAAHPIAGEA
;
A
#
# COMPACT_ATOMS: atom_id res chain seq x y z
N MET A 1 20.66 -18.96 -16.53
CA MET A 1 19.43 -19.78 -16.67
C MET A 1 18.44 -19.23 -15.66
N SER A 2 17.46 -18.50 -16.13
CA SER A 2 16.40 -17.89 -15.29
C SER A 2 15.52 -19.04 -14.78
N HIS A 3 15.60 -19.33 -13.48
CA HIS A 3 14.58 -20.12 -12.82
C HIS A 3 13.28 -19.33 -12.97
N ALA A 4 12.37 -19.82 -13.83
CA ALA A 4 10.98 -19.37 -13.82
C ALA A 4 10.44 -19.67 -12.42
N ASN A 5 10.44 -18.65 -11.56
CA ASN A 5 9.91 -18.75 -10.20
C ASN A 5 8.41 -18.92 -10.34
N ASN A 6 7.91 -20.15 -10.24
CA ASN A 6 6.46 -20.38 -10.17
C ASN A 6 5.92 -19.57 -8.98
N PRO A 7 4.87 -18.76 -9.18
CA PRO A 7 4.29 -17.97 -8.11
C PRO A 7 3.80 -18.88 -6.98
N VAL A 8 3.95 -18.42 -5.73
CA VAL A 8 3.39 -19.12 -4.55
C VAL A 8 1.87 -19.06 -4.57
N VAL A 9 1.31 -17.93 -5.02
CA VAL A 9 -0.13 -17.75 -5.25
C VAL A 9 -0.34 -17.24 -6.66
N GLU A 10 -1.30 -17.80 -7.34
CA GLU A 10 -1.77 -17.31 -8.63
C GLU A 10 -3.31 -17.29 -8.64
N ILE A 11 -3.86 -16.13 -8.94
CA ILE A 11 -5.30 -15.88 -9.04
C ILE A 11 -5.56 -15.43 -10.46
N ARG A 12 -6.53 -16.05 -11.12
CA ARG A 12 -6.90 -15.79 -12.51
C ARG A 12 -8.38 -15.49 -12.61
N ALA A 13 -8.71 -14.31 -13.13
CA ALA A 13 -10.07 -13.83 -13.38
C ALA A 13 -11.04 -14.08 -12.22
N ALA A 14 -10.59 -13.79 -10.98
CA ALA A 14 -11.37 -14.07 -9.77
C ALA A 14 -12.59 -13.18 -9.69
N VAL A 15 -13.77 -13.78 -9.54
CA VAL A 15 -15.05 -13.11 -9.38
C VAL A 15 -15.72 -13.55 -8.10
N LYS A 16 -16.22 -12.56 -7.32
CA LYS A 16 -17.01 -12.80 -6.13
C LYS A 16 -18.09 -11.74 -5.96
N HIS A 17 -19.33 -12.19 -5.88
CA HIS A 17 -20.49 -11.32 -5.63
C HIS A 17 -21.10 -11.63 -4.27
N TYR A 18 -21.57 -10.59 -3.60
CA TYR A 18 -22.44 -10.71 -2.43
C TYR A 18 -23.81 -10.13 -2.76
N ARG A 19 -24.83 -10.68 -2.14
CA ARG A 19 -26.18 -10.10 -2.19
C ARG A 19 -26.42 -9.33 -0.90
N THR A 20 -26.80 -8.06 -1.02
CA THR A 20 -27.25 -7.28 0.15
C THR A 20 -28.61 -7.77 0.61
N PRO A 21 -29.01 -7.47 1.86
CA PRO A 21 -30.37 -7.79 2.35
C PRO A 21 -31.47 -7.21 1.46
N GLU A 22 -31.21 -6.07 0.78
CA GLU A 22 -32.13 -5.41 -0.14
C GLU A 22 -32.14 -6.04 -1.54
N GLY A 23 -31.34 -7.10 -1.76
CA GLY A 23 -31.30 -7.84 -3.03
C GLY A 23 -30.33 -7.28 -4.10
N HIS A 24 -29.58 -6.22 -3.81
CA HIS A 24 -28.57 -5.69 -4.73
C HIS A 24 -27.33 -6.60 -4.76
N ALA A 25 -26.76 -6.79 -5.95
CA ALA A 25 -25.48 -7.50 -6.11
C ALA A 25 -24.32 -6.54 -5.90
N VAL A 26 -23.44 -6.85 -4.95
CA VAL A 26 -22.16 -6.13 -4.74
C VAL A 26 -21.05 -6.99 -5.32
N ARG A 27 -20.34 -6.49 -6.32
CA ARG A 27 -19.17 -7.13 -6.92
C ARG A 27 -17.95 -6.85 -6.05
N ALA A 28 -17.63 -7.76 -5.13
CA ALA A 28 -16.48 -7.62 -4.24
C ALA A 28 -15.16 -7.92 -4.97
N LEU A 29 -15.17 -8.85 -5.91
CA LEU A 29 -14.09 -9.11 -6.88
C LEU A 29 -14.72 -9.22 -8.26
N ASP A 30 -14.13 -8.57 -9.26
CA ASP A 30 -14.66 -8.53 -10.63
C ASP A 30 -13.51 -8.69 -11.64
N GLY A 31 -13.14 -9.95 -11.93
CA GLY A 31 -12.07 -10.30 -12.84
C GLY A 31 -10.67 -10.00 -12.30
N VAL A 32 -10.43 -10.27 -11.02
CA VAL A 32 -9.12 -9.99 -10.39
C VAL A 32 -8.08 -11.01 -10.79
N ASP A 33 -6.97 -10.52 -11.35
CA ASP A 33 -5.74 -11.28 -11.58
C ASP A 33 -4.65 -10.85 -10.59
N LEU A 34 -3.97 -11.81 -9.96
CA LEU A 34 -2.89 -11.56 -9.03
C LEU A 34 -1.91 -12.72 -8.98
N SER A 35 -0.62 -12.44 -9.01
CA SER A 35 0.43 -13.40 -8.70
C SER A 35 1.26 -12.92 -7.52
N VAL A 36 1.67 -13.83 -6.63
CA VAL A 36 2.58 -13.57 -5.52
C VAL A 36 3.78 -14.50 -5.65
N GLY A 37 4.98 -13.92 -5.73
CA GLY A 37 6.24 -14.65 -5.84
C GLY A 37 6.67 -15.30 -4.52
N ALA A 38 7.64 -16.20 -4.60
CA ALA A 38 8.31 -16.73 -3.42
C ALA A 38 9.09 -15.61 -2.72
N ASN A 39 9.06 -15.60 -1.39
CA ASN A 39 9.77 -14.61 -0.57
C ASN A 39 9.40 -13.15 -0.89
N GLU A 40 8.20 -12.91 -1.36
CA GLU A 40 7.69 -11.59 -1.72
C GLU A 40 6.76 -11.04 -0.64
N PHE A 41 6.91 -9.76 -0.31
CA PHE A 41 5.98 -9.01 0.55
C PHE A 41 5.02 -8.21 -0.32
N VAL A 42 3.81 -8.73 -0.52
CA VAL A 42 2.76 -8.08 -1.33
C VAL A 42 1.72 -7.43 -0.43
N THR A 43 1.47 -6.15 -0.64
CA THR A 43 0.40 -5.43 0.08
C THR A 43 -0.82 -5.21 -0.79
N LEU A 44 -1.99 -5.58 -0.28
CA LEU A 44 -3.30 -5.24 -0.83
C LEU A 44 -3.75 -3.92 -0.20
N LEU A 45 -3.84 -2.87 -1.00
CA LEU A 45 -4.16 -1.52 -0.57
C LEU A 45 -5.41 -0.99 -1.29
N GLY A 46 -6.23 -0.19 -0.63
CA GLY A 46 -7.42 0.41 -1.22
C GLY A 46 -8.42 0.88 -0.17
N PRO A 47 -9.47 1.61 -0.56
CA PRO A 47 -10.50 2.09 0.36
C PRO A 47 -11.30 0.94 0.99
N SER A 48 -12.10 1.27 2.01
CA SER A 48 -13.01 0.29 2.63
C SER A 48 -14.01 -0.25 1.60
N GLY A 49 -14.25 -1.57 1.62
CA GLY A 49 -15.19 -2.22 0.70
C GLY A 49 -14.66 -2.49 -0.72
N CYS A 50 -13.39 -2.21 -1.04
CA CYS A 50 -12.84 -2.43 -2.39
C CYS A 50 -12.49 -3.89 -2.73
N GLY A 51 -12.64 -4.85 -1.78
CA GLY A 51 -12.42 -6.29 -2.02
C GLY A 51 -11.19 -6.91 -1.35
N LYS A 52 -10.32 -6.15 -0.65
CA LYS A 52 -9.09 -6.66 0.00
C LYS A 52 -9.32 -7.86 0.90
N THR A 53 -10.21 -7.72 1.89
CA THR A 53 -10.54 -8.80 2.84
C THR A 53 -11.21 -9.98 2.14
N THR A 54 -12.03 -9.73 1.10
CA THR A 54 -12.62 -10.81 0.28
C THR A 54 -11.53 -11.59 -0.43
N LEU A 55 -10.56 -10.90 -1.06
CA LEU A 55 -9.44 -11.54 -1.74
C LEU A 55 -8.59 -12.36 -0.76
N LEU A 56 -8.26 -11.79 0.42
CA LEU A 56 -7.54 -12.51 1.47
C LEU A 56 -8.31 -13.74 1.97
N ARG A 57 -9.62 -13.63 2.19
CA ARG A 57 -10.49 -14.75 2.60
C ARG A 57 -10.62 -15.81 1.52
N THR A 58 -10.58 -15.42 0.25
CA THR A 58 -10.52 -16.36 -0.87
C THR A 58 -9.22 -17.16 -0.87
N ILE A 59 -8.07 -16.51 -0.66
CA ILE A 59 -6.78 -17.20 -0.58
C ILE A 59 -6.76 -18.15 0.63
N SER A 60 -7.26 -17.72 1.78
CA SER A 60 -7.31 -18.54 3.00
C SER A 60 -8.35 -19.66 2.96
N GLY A 61 -9.32 -19.59 2.02
CA GLY A 61 -10.39 -20.58 1.87
C GLY A 61 -11.63 -20.37 2.73
N PHE A 62 -11.72 -19.21 3.43
CA PHE A 62 -12.94 -18.82 4.16
C PHE A 62 -14.04 -18.28 3.23
N GLU A 63 -13.68 -17.92 1.98
CA GLU A 63 -14.62 -17.55 0.93
C GLU A 63 -14.33 -18.37 -0.34
N SER A 64 -15.39 -18.76 -1.05
CA SER A 64 -15.31 -19.40 -2.37
C SER A 64 -15.46 -18.36 -3.47
N LEU A 65 -14.75 -18.51 -4.58
CA LEU A 65 -15.00 -17.75 -5.80
C LEU A 65 -16.32 -18.18 -6.46
N ASP A 66 -17.00 -17.26 -7.10
CA ASP A 66 -18.15 -17.56 -7.96
C ASP A 66 -17.64 -18.03 -9.34
N SER A 67 -16.53 -17.45 -9.82
CA SER A 67 -15.78 -17.90 -11.00
C SER A 67 -14.32 -17.51 -10.91
N GLY A 68 -13.48 -18.03 -11.80
CA GLY A 68 -12.03 -17.86 -11.79
C GLY A 68 -11.30 -19.00 -11.10
N GLU A 69 -9.99 -18.89 -11.02
CA GLU A 69 -9.10 -19.93 -10.51
C GLU A 69 -8.15 -19.38 -9.44
N LEU A 70 -7.94 -20.17 -8.38
CA LEU A 70 -6.92 -19.92 -7.37
C LEU A 70 -5.98 -21.12 -7.31
N LEU A 71 -4.70 -20.88 -7.53
CA LEU A 71 -3.64 -21.86 -7.33
C LEU A 71 -2.71 -21.41 -6.20
N ILE A 72 -2.27 -22.37 -5.37
CA ILE A 72 -1.20 -22.17 -4.39
C ILE A 72 -0.14 -23.24 -4.66
N GLN A 73 1.09 -22.79 -4.90
CA GLN A 73 2.20 -23.67 -5.34
C GLN A 73 1.83 -24.53 -6.57
N GLY A 74 1.05 -23.95 -7.51
CA GLY A 74 0.59 -24.63 -8.72
C GLY A 74 -0.55 -25.63 -8.52
N VAL A 75 -1.09 -25.78 -7.30
CA VAL A 75 -2.20 -26.68 -6.99
C VAL A 75 -3.50 -25.87 -6.87
N ALA A 76 -4.55 -26.30 -7.58
CA ALA A 76 -5.85 -25.65 -7.54
C ALA A 76 -6.50 -25.76 -6.14
N MET A 77 -6.94 -24.61 -5.61
CA MET A 77 -7.45 -24.47 -4.23
C MET A 77 -8.94 -24.16 -4.13
N ASN A 78 -9.65 -23.99 -5.25
CA ASN A 78 -11.05 -23.58 -5.24
C ASN A 78 -11.95 -24.45 -4.35
N GLN A 79 -11.69 -25.78 -4.31
CA GLN A 79 -12.46 -26.76 -3.54
C GLN A 79 -11.73 -27.23 -2.28
N VAL A 80 -10.55 -26.70 -1.97
CA VAL A 80 -9.76 -27.12 -0.80
C VAL A 80 -10.19 -26.31 0.43
N PRO A 81 -10.62 -26.96 1.53
CA PRO A 81 -11.05 -26.29 2.74
C PRO A 81 -9.87 -25.57 3.44
N PRO A 82 -10.12 -24.53 4.26
CA PRO A 82 -9.08 -23.69 4.87
C PRO A 82 -8.01 -24.49 5.63
N ASN A 83 -8.41 -25.50 6.39
CA ASN A 83 -7.50 -26.29 7.23
C ASN A 83 -6.55 -27.23 6.46
N ARG A 84 -6.73 -27.36 5.15
CA ARG A 84 -5.86 -28.15 4.26
C ARG A 84 -5.02 -27.31 3.31
N ARG A 85 -5.17 -25.98 3.34
CA ARG A 85 -4.36 -25.07 2.53
C ARG A 85 -3.00 -24.81 3.19
N PRO A 86 -1.90 -24.69 2.44
CA PRO A 86 -0.56 -24.43 2.97
C PRO A 86 -0.37 -22.93 3.31
N VAL A 87 -1.38 -22.31 3.91
CA VAL A 87 -1.42 -20.89 4.27
C VAL A 87 -1.86 -20.71 5.72
N HIS A 88 -1.32 -19.69 6.38
CA HIS A 88 -1.76 -19.30 7.70
C HIS A 88 -2.20 -17.84 7.71
N THR A 89 -3.16 -17.50 8.57
CA THR A 89 -3.73 -16.14 8.65
C THR A 89 -3.55 -15.59 10.06
N VAL A 90 -3.04 -14.37 10.13
CA VAL A 90 -3.09 -13.51 11.33
C VAL A 90 -4.22 -12.53 11.15
N PHE A 91 -5.23 -12.64 12.00
CA PHE A 91 -6.42 -11.77 11.98
C PHE A 91 -6.18 -10.48 12.75
N GLN A 92 -6.92 -9.44 12.45
CA GLN A 92 -6.89 -8.13 13.10
C GLN A 92 -7.03 -8.22 14.64
N SER A 93 -7.87 -9.13 15.16
CA SER A 93 -8.08 -9.37 16.59
C SER A 93 -7.06 -10.33 17.20
N TYR A 94 -6.02 -10.74 16.44
CA TYR A 94 -5.02 -11.76 16.80
C TYR A 94 -5.61 -13.16 17.06
N ALA A 95 -6.86 -13.30 17.44
CA ALA A 95 -7.62 -14.52 17.66
C ALA A 95 -6.87 -15.57 18.52
N LEU A 96 -6.17 -15.12 19.58
CA LEU A 96 -5.53 -16.01 20.53
C LEU A 96 -6.58 -16.71 21.40
N PHE A 97 -6.37 -17.99 21.69
CA PHE A 97 -7.23 -18.77 22.59
C PHE A 97 -6.99 -18.31 24.03
N PRO A 98 -7.96 -17.64 24.70
CA PRO A 98 -7.72 -16.99 25.98
C PRO A 98 -7.52 -17.99 27.14
N HIS A 99 -8.03 -19.22 26.99
CA HIS A 99 -7.92 -20.28 27.97
C HIS A 99 -6.60 -21.06 27.87
N LEU A 100 -5.90 -21.03 26.75
CA LEU A 100 -4.63 -21.70 26.53
C LEU A 100 -3.45 -20.82 26.98
N SER A 101 -2.32 -21.46 27.32
CA SER A 101 -1.06 -20.76 27.51
C SER A 101 -0.50 -20.25 26.19
N ILE A 102 0.51 -19.37 26.24
CA ILE A 102 1.21 -18.89 25.03
C ILE A 102 1.85 -20.04 24.27
N GLY A 103 2.52 -20.95 24.98
CA GLY A 103 3.12 -22.14 24.37
C GLY A 103 2.09 -23.05 23.71
N ASP A 104 0.92 -23.23 24.34
CA ASP A 104 -0.17 -24.06 23.77
C ASP A 104 -0.86 -23.33 22.60
N ASN A 105 -1.00 -22.00 22.64
CA ASN A 105 -1.48 -21.21 21.52
C ASN A 105 -0.59 -21.41 20.28
N VAL A 106 0.72 -21.22 20.43
CA VAL A 106 1.69 -21.39 19.34
C VAL A 106 1.73 -22.83 18.87
N GLY A 107 1.74 -23.79 19.79
CA GLY A 107 1.82 -25.22 19.48
C GLY A 107 0.53 -25.86 18.97
N TYR A 108 -0.60 -25.13 18.95
CA TYR A 108 -1.92 -25.70 18.66
C TYR A 108 -2.00 -26.44 17.33
N ALA A 109 -1.51 -25.85 16.24
CA ALA A 109 -1.53 -26.49 14.93
C ALA A 109 -0.69 -27.78 14.89
N LEU A 110 0.46 -27.79 15.58
CA LEU A 110 1.32 -28.97 15.71
C LEU A 110 0.67 -30.08 16.53
N ASP A 111 -0.08 -29.70 17.57
CA ASP A 111 -0.83 -30.64 18.41
C ASP A 111 -1.94 -31.36 17.63
N VAL A 112 -2.74 -30.59 16.89
CA VAL A 112 -3.81 -31.12 16.00
C VAL A 112 -3.24 -32.05 14.93
N ARG A 113 -2.02 -31.82 14.46
CA ARG A 113 -1.32 -32.72 13.52
C ARG A 113 -0.65 -33.92 14.18
N GLY A 114 -0.72 -34.07 15.49
CA GLY A 114 -0.14 -35.18 16.21
C GLY A 114 1.38 -35.16 16.31
N VAL A 115 2.01 -33.97 16.19
CA VAL A 115 3.48 -33.82 16.32
C VAL A 115 3.90 -34.20 17.75
N ALA A 116 4.96 -35.03 17.86
CA ALA A 116 5.48 -35.48 19.12
C ALA A 116 5.79 -34.35 20.11
N ARG A 117 5.48 -34.51 21.39
CA ARG A 117 5.56 -33.47 22.42
C ARG A 117 6.95 -32.82 22.52
N ALA A 118 8.01 -33.60 22.35
CA ALA A 118 9.39 -33.08 22.41
C ALA A 118 9.68 -32.16 21.23
N GLU A 119 9.34 -32.59 20.01
CA GLU A 119 9.49 -31.80 18.79
C GLU A 119 8.61 -30.55 18.81
N ARG A 120 7.33 -30.68 19.24
CA ARG A 120 6.43 -29.52 19.39
C ARG A 120 7.03 -28.48 20.32
N ARG A 121 7.56 -28.88 21.50
CA ARG A 121 8.20 -27.96 22.44
C ARG A 121 9.38 -27.24 21.81
N GLN A 122 10.21 -27.92 21.05
CA GLN A 122 11.37 -27.36 20.36
C GLN A 122 10.92 -26.33 19.32
N ARG A 123 9.95 -26.68 18.45
CA ARG A 123 9.43 -25.76 17.42
C ARG A 123 8.75 -24.53 18.02
N VAL A 124 7.97 -24.69 19.07
CA VAL A 124 7.31 -23.60 19.81
C VAL A 124 8.34 -22.66 20.42
N GLY A 125 9.37 -23.21 21.09
CA GLY A 125 10.48 -22.39 21.63
C GLY A 125 11.17 -21.58 20.54
N ALA A 126 11.56 -22.22 19.44
CA ALA A 126 12.18 -21.53 18.31
C ALA A 126 11.29 -20.44 17.68
N ALA A 127 9.99 -20.69 17.52
CA ALA A 127 9.05 -19.69 16.99
C ALA A 127 8.86 -18.51 17.95
N LEU A 128 8.86 -18.74 19.27
CA LEU A 128 8.75 -17.68 20.28
C LEU A 128 10.05 -16.86 20.36
N GLU A 129 11.21 -17.50 20.29
CA GLU A 129 12.52 -16.79 20.22
C GLU A 129 12.58 -15.87 19.01
N LEU A 130 12.14 -16.32 17.83
CA LEU A 130 12.15 -15.58 16.58
C LEU A 130 11.35 -14.26 16.67
N VAL A 131 10.27 -14.24 17.46
CA VAL A 131 9.46 -13.03 17.68
C VAL A 131 9.79 -12.31 18.99
N GLY A 132 10.91 -12.65 19.65
CA GLY A 132 11.34 -12.02 20.90
C GLY A 132 10.43 -12.29 22.11
N MET A 133 9.76 -13.46 22.13
CA MET A 133 8.82 -13.86 23.18
C MET A 133 9.28 -15.11 23.96
N GLY A 134 10.56 -15.47 23.86
CA GLY A 134 11.15 -16.58 24.60
C GLY A 134 10.97 -16.43 26.13
N GLY A 135 10.77 -17.54 26.82
CA GLY A 135 10.57 -17.57 28.28
C GLY A 135 9.16 -17.21 28.75
N LEU A 136 8.21 -16.90 27.84
CA LEU A 136 6.84 -16.50 28.18
C LEU A 136 5.80 -17.61 27.93
N GLU A 137 6.24 -18.83 27.62
CA GLU A 137 5.40 -19.96 27.19
C GLU A 137 4.26 -20.28 28.15
N LYS A 138 4.49 -20.08 29.46
CA LYS A 138 3.53 -20.39 30.52
C LYS A 138 2.49 -19.32 30.79
N ARG A 139 2.69 -18.10 30.26
CA ARG A 139 1.72 -17.00 30.42
C ARG A 139 0.45 -17.26 29.61
N LYS A 140 -0.61 -16.53 29.95
CA LYS A 140 -1.87 -16.49 29.19
C LYS A 140 -1.96 -15.18 28.38
N PRO A 141 -2.74 -15.14 27.28
CA PRO A 141 -2.91 -13.94 26.46
C PRO A 141 -3.28 -12.68 27.23
N GLY A 142 -4.17 -12.77 28.23
CA GLY A 142 -4.58 -11.62 29.05
C GLY A 142 -3.48 -11.02 29.94
N GLN A 143 -2.31 -11.65 30.02
CA GLN A 143 -1.15 -11.15 30.77
C GLN A 143 -0.15 -10.42 29.86
N LEU A 144 -0.49 -10.23 28.58
CA LEU A 144 0.36 -9.63 27.56
C LEU A 144 -0.21 -8.30 27.08
N SER A 145 0.67 -7.36 26.69
CA SER A 145 0.29 -6.16 25.94
C SER A 145 -0.20 -6.53 24.53
N GLY A 146 -0.92 -5.62 23.87
CA GLY A 146 -1.40 -5.84 22.50
C GLY A 146 -0.29 -6.21 21.51
N GLY A 147 0.86 -5.49 21.55
CA GLY A 147 2.01 -5.83 20.70
C GLY A 147 2.61 -7.21 21.02
N GLN A 148 2.62 -7.63 22.31
CA GLN A 148 3.06 -8.97 22.67
C GLN A 148 2.07 -10.05 22.19
N GLN A 149 0.76 -9.79 22.25
CA GLN A 149 -0.25 -10.70 21.72
C GLN A 149 -0.10 -10.87 20.19
N GLN A 150 0.19 -9.79 19.48
CA GLN A 150 0.48 -9.82 18.05
C GLN A 150 1.69 -10.71 17.72
N ARG A 151 2.80 -10.54 18.44
CA ARG A 151 4.00 -11.36 18.25
C ARG A 151 3.70 -12.85 18.52
N VAL A 152 2.89 -13.17 19.51
CA VAL A 152 2.45 -14.55 19.76
C VAL A 152 1.57 -15.07 18.61
N ALA A 153 0.68 -14.25 18.05
CA ALA A 153 -0.13 -14.63 16.91
C ALA A 153 0.74 -14.90 15.66
N LEU A 154 1.79 -14.10 15.46
CA LEU A 154 2.81 -14.36 14.43
C LEU A 154 3.55 -15.67 14.68
N ALA A 155 4.05 -15.92 15.91
CA ALA A 155 4.71 -17.17 16.26
C ALA A 155 3.81 -18.38 15.98
N ARG A 156 2.51 -18.29 16.33
CA ARG A 156 1.51 -19.33 16.03
C ARG A 156 1.34 -19.56 14.53
N ALA A 157 1.38 -18.49 13.74
CA ALA A 157 1.20 -18.59 12.30
C ALA A 157 2.43 -19.16 11.58
N ILE A 158 3.64 -18.98 12.11
CA ILE A 158 4.89 -19.43 11.46
C ILE A 158 5.42 -20.76 11.95
N VAL A 159 4.97 -21.25 13.13
CA VAL A 159 5.49 -22.48 13.77
C VAL A 159 5.42 -23.73 12.90
N ASP A 160 4.47 -23.75 11.98
CA ASP A 160 4.20 -24.86 11.06
C ASP A 160 4.85 -24.66 9.68
N ARG A 161 5.63 -23.58 9.50
CA ARG A 161 6.33 -23.23 8.26
C ARG A 161 5.41 -23.20 7.03
N PRO A 162 4.41 -22.30 6.98
CA PRO A 162 3.52 -22.17 5.84
C PRO A 162 4.27 -21.69 4.59
N ALA A 163 3.72 -21.98 3.42
CA ALA A 163 4.22 -21.41 2.15
C ALA A 163 3.91 -19.91 2.02
N LEU A 164 2.82 -19.48 2.65
CA LEU A 164 2.30 -18.12 2.60
C LEU A 164 1.73 -17.70 3.96
N LEU A 165 2.06 -16.47 4.38
CA LEU A 165 1.44 -15.82 5.52
C LEU A 165 0.50 -14.71 5.06
N LEU A 166 -0.74 -14.75 5.52
CA LEU A 166 -1.77 -13.75 5.28
C LEU A 166 -1.94 -12.89 6.53
N LEU A 167 -1.91 -11.58 6.37
CA LEU A 167 -2.00 -10.61 7.46
C LEU A 167 -3.17 -9.66 7.20
N ASP A 168 -4.25 -9.78 7.98
CA ASP A 168 -5.46 -8.96 7.84
C ASP A 168 -5.43 -7.79 8.82
N GLU A 169 -4.99 -6.61 8.37
CA GLU A 169 -4.84 -5.37 9.14
C GLU A 169 -4.16 -5.54 10.52
N PRO A 170 -3.02 -6.23 10.61
CA PRO A 170 -2.47 -6.64 11.90
C PRO A 170 -1.97 -5.46 12.75
N LEU A 171 -1.71 -4.28 12.14
CA LEU A 171 -1.15 -3.11 12.81
C LEU A 171 -2.19 -2.04 13.18
N SER A 172 -3.45 -2.23 12.79
CA SER A 172 -4.51 -1.21 12.91
C SER A 172 -4.82 -0.77 14.36
N ALA A 173 -4.63 -1.68 15.34
CA ALA A 173 -4.91 -1.41 16.75
C ALA A 173 -3.73 -0.81 17.53
N LEU A 174 -2.57 -0.56 16.88
CA LEU A 174 -1.35 -0.07 17.50
C LEU A 174 -1.23 1.45 17.43
N ASP A 175 -0.63 2.06 18.47
CA ASP A 175 -0.17 3.44 18.41
C ASP A 175 0.95 3.62 17.39
N ARG A 176 1.23 4.88 17.01
CA ARG A 176 2.17 5.21 15.93
C ARG A 176 3.59 4.67 16.18
N GLN A 177 4.10 4.81 17.40
CA GLN A 177 5.49 4.40 17.72
C GLN A 177 5.63 2.88 17.68
N LEU A 178 4.68 2.17 18.28
CA LEU A 178 4.65 0.71 18.28
C LEU A 178 4.42 0.16 16.87
N ARG A 179 3.56 0.81 16.09
CA ARG A 179 3.30 0.45 14.68
C ARG A 179 4.58 0.49 13.86
N GLN A 180 5.35 1.58 13.91
CA GLN A 180 6.63 1.72 13.21
C GLN A 180 7.68 0.67 13.64
N ALA A 181 7.71 0.32 14.93
CA ALA A 181 8.57 -0.76 15.41
C ALA A 181 8.15 -2.11 14.82
N MET A 182 6.84 -2.41 14.84
CA MET A 182 6.29 -3.66 14.32
C MET A 182 6.43 -3.79 12.80
N GLN A 183 6.33 -2.70 12.03
CA GLN A 183 6.60 -2.71 10.58
C GLN A 183 8.00 -3.24 10.28
N ARG A 184 9.01 -2.70 10.97
CA ARG A 184 10.40 -3.15 10.81
C ARG A 184 10.58 -4.61 11.21
N GLU A 185 9.97 -5.03 12.32
CA GLU A 185 10.02 -6.42 12.77
C GLU A 185 9.38 -7.38 11.78
N LEU A 186 8.21 -7.03 11.23
CA LEU A 186 7.52 -7.86 10.22
C LEU A 186 8.36 -8.01 8.94
N LYS A 187 8.99 -6.93 8.46
CA LYS A 187 9.86 -6.98 7.28
C LYS A 187 11.09 -7.86 7.54
N ASN A 188 11.74 -7.71 8.70
CA ASN A 188 12.87 -8.54 9.10
C ASN A 188 12.48 -10.02 9.22
N LEU A 189 11.34 -10.29 9.86
CA LEU A 189 10.81 -11.64 10.02
C LEU A 189 10.53 -12.30 8.67
N GLN A 190 9.96 -11.56 7.72
CA GLN A 190 9.68 -12.07 6.37
C GLN A 190 11.00 -12.46 5.67
N HIS A 191 12.03 -11.62 5.74
CA HIS A 191 13.34 -11.93 5.17
C HIS A 191 13.99 -13.15 5.83
N GLU A 192 13.92 -13.26 7.17
CA GLU A 192 14.51 -14.39 7.91
C GLU A 192 13.80 -15.70 7.61
N LEU A 193 12.48 -15.68 7.46
CA LEU A 193 11.68 -16.87 7.14
C LEU A 193 11.81 -17.30 5.68
N GLY A 194 12.05 -16.38 4.76
CA GLY A 194 12.11 -16.64 3.32
C GLY A 194 10.77 -17.13 2.73
N ILE A 195 9.63 -16.73 3.31
CA ILE A 195 8.29 -17.08 2.82
C ILE A 195 7.56 -15.87 2.25
N ALA A 196 6.53 -16.11 1.45
CA ALA A 196 5.70 -15.03 0.91
C ALA A 196 4.73 -14.47 1.97
N PHE A 197 4.53 -13.15 1.95
CA PHE A 197 3.54 -12.46 2.78
C PHE A 197 2.52 -11.75 1.89
N VAL A 198 1.24 -11.87 2.23
CA VAL A 198 0.16 -11.02 1.71
C VAL A 198 -0.40 -10.21 2.87
N PHE A 199 -0.22 -8.91 2.81
CA PHE A 199 -0.56 -7.95 3.85
C PHE A 199 -1.73 -7.08 3.40
N VAL A 200 -2.78 -7.00 4.21
CA VAL A 200 -3.92 -6.10 3.95
C VAL A 200 -3.82 -4.90 4.87
N THR A 201 -3.91 -3.73 4.29
CA THR A 201 -3.98 -2.46 5.04
C THR A 201 -4.82 -1.42 4.29
N HIS A 202 -5.26 -0.41 5.00
CA HIS A 202 -5.79 0.83 4.44
C HIS A 202 -4.81 2.01 4.65
N ASP A 203 -3.68 1.77 5.32
CA ASP A 203 -2.64 2.76 5.60
C ASP A 203 -1.60 2.76 4.46
N GLN A 204 -1.47 3.92 3.80
CA GLN A 204 -0.56 4.10 2.67
C GLN A 204 0.90 4.08 3.11
N GLU A 205 1.22 4.61 4.30
CA GLU A 205 2.59 4.63 4.85
C GLU A 205 3.08 3.19 5.08
N GLU A 206 2.21 2.30 5.60
CA GLU A 206 2.51 0.88 5.75
C GLU A 206 2.82 0.22 4.40
N ALA A 207 1.94 0.45 3.41
CA ALA A 207 2.12 -0.14 2.09
C ALA A 207 3.41 0.34 1.42
N LEU A 208 3.72 1.63 1.46
CA LEU A 208 4.91 2.21 0.82
C LEU A 208 6.22 1.77 1.50
N THR A 209 6.21 1.54 2.83
CA THR A 209 7.44 1.25 3.59
C THR A 209 7.78 -0.25 3.67
N MET A 210 6.78 -1.13 3.62
CA MET A 210 6.97 -2.55 3.88
C MET A 210 7.01 -3.41 2.63
N SER A 211 6.35 -2.99 1.54
CA SER A 211 6.07 -3.85 0.40
C SER A 211 7.24 -3.97 -0.58
N ASP A 212 7.37 -5.13 -1.19
CA ASP A 212 8.12 -5.29 -2.44
C ASP A 212 7.22 -4.94 -3.63
N ARG A 213 5.92 -5.27 -3.53
CA ARG A 213 4.88 -4.86 -4.48
C ARG A 213 3.60 -4.48 -3.77
N ILE A 214 2.94 -3.45 -4.31
CA ILE A 214 1.61 -2.99 -3.87
C ILE A 214 0.59 -3.32 -4.96
N VAL A 215 -0.56 -3.84 -4.54
CA VAL A 215 -1.74 -4.07 -5.37
C VAL A 215 -2.80 -3.08 -4.92
N VAL A 216 -3.06 -2.07 -5.74
CA VAL A 216 -4.09 -1.07 -5.46
C VAL A 216 -5.43 -1.57 -5.99
N LEU A 217 -6.41 -1.71 -5.10
CA LEU A 217 -7.76 -2.21 -5.40
C LEU A 217 -8.79 -1.08 -5.27
N ASN A 218 -9.73 -1.05 -6.18
CA ASN A 218 -10.91 -0.17 -6.10
C ASN A 218 -12.10 -0.81 -6.80
N GLY A 219 -13.28 -0.80 -6.15
CA GLY A 219 -14.53 -1.30 -6.73
C GLY A 219 -14.47 -2.75 -7.22
N GLY A 220 -13.69 -3.62 -6.54
CA GLY A 220 -13.52 -5.03 -6.93
C GLY A 220 -12.48 -5.27 -8.03
N HIS A 221 -11.83 -4.23 -8.56
CA HIS A 221 -10.82 -4.33 -9.63
C HIS A 221 -9.43 -3.95 -9.13
N VAL A 222 -8.41 -4.54 -9.74
CA VAL A 222 -7.02 -4.12 -9.59
C VAL A 222 -6.81 -2.88 -10.45
N GLN A 223 -6.42 -1.76 -9.82
CA GLN A 223 -6.15 -0.49 -10.48
C GLN A 223 -4.71 -0.39 -10.97
N GLN A 224 -3.77 -0.86 -10.14
CA GLN A 224 -2.36 -0.90 -10.46
C GLN A 224 -1.64 -1.93 -9.58
N VAL A 225 -0.61 -2.54 -10.14
CA VAL A 225 0.36 -3.39 -9.41
C VAL A 225 1.75 -2.89 -9.73
N GLY A 226 2.58 -2.64 -8.73
CA GLY A 226 3.94 -2.16 -8.94
C GLY A 226 4.75 -2.07 -7.65
N ALA A 227 6.05 -1.73 -7.78
CA ALA A 227 6.87 -1.37 -6.64
C ALA A 227 6.33 -0.10 -5.96
N PRO A 228 6.57 0.11 -4.65
CA PRO A 228 6.09 1.30 -3.94
C PRO A 228 6.40 2.62 -4.67
N GLN A 229 7.61 2.77 -5.16
CA GLN A 229 8.04 3.96 -5.88
C GLN A 229 7.27 4.15 -7.20
N ASP A 230 7.03 3.07 -7.98
CA ASP A 230 6.26 3.16 -9.23
C ASP A 230 4.80 3.59 -8.99
N ILE A 231 4.19 3.04 -7.91
CA ILE A 231 2.82 3.41 -7.51
C ILE A 231 2.73 4.89 -7.11
N TYR A 232 3.76 5.41 -6.43
CA TYR A 232 3.81 6.79 -5.97
C TYR A 232 4.14 7.78 -7.08
N ASP A 233 5.23 7.52 -7.84
CA ASP A 233 5.77 8.44 -8.85
C ASP A 233 5.05 8.35 -10.20
N ARG A 234 4.52 7.15 -10.54
CA ARG A 234 3.92 6.82 -11.83
C ARG A 234 2.57 6.13 -11.70
N PRO A 235 1.59 6.79 -11.08
CA PRO A 235 0.25 6.20 -10.95
C PRO A 235 -0.39 6.01 -12.32
N ALA A 236 -1.03 4.85 -12.51
CA ALA A 236 -1.63 4.46 -13.80
C ALA A 236 -2.89 5.28 -14.15
N ASN A 237 -3.58 5.81 -13.15
CA ASN A 237 -4.81 6.57 -13.34
C ASN A 237 -5.02 7.62 -12.22
N ALA A 238 -6.01 8.47 -12.40
CA ALA A 238 -6.34 9.55 -11.47
C ALA A 238 -6.75 9.03 -10.07
N PHE A 239 -7.39 7.86 -10.00
CA PHE A 239 -7.73 7.26 -8.73
C PHE A 239 -6.48 6.91 -7.91
N VAL A 240 -5.52 6.20 -8.52
CA VAL A 240 -4.26 5.83 -7.83
C VAL A 240 -3.49 7.09 -7.43
N ALA A 241 -3.40 8.09 -8.31
CA ALA A 241 -2.73 9.37 -8.06
C ALA A 241 -3.30 10.11 -6.84
N GLY A 242 -4.63 10.16 -6.72
CA GLY A 242 -5.31 10.84 -5.62
C GLY A 242 -5.44 9.99 -4.36
N PHE A 243 -5.36 8.66 -4.50
CA PHE A 243 -5.46 7.73 -3.36
C PHE A 243 -4.10 7.55 -2.66
N ILE A 244 -2.98 7.61 -3.37
CA ILE A 244 -1.64 7.40 -2.80
C ILE A 244 -0.95 8.75 -2.55
N GLY A 245 -0.80 9.10 -1.29
CA GLY A 245 -0.19 10.37 -0.87
C GLY A 245 -1.02 11.60 -1.26
N GLU A 246 -0.54 12.77 -0.85
CA GLU A 246 -1.12 14.02 -1.29
C GLU A 246 -0.69 14.33 -2.74
N SER A 247 -1.57 14.98 -3.50
CA SER A 247 -1.32 15.25 -4.91
C SER A 247 -2.01 16.52 -5.40
N ASN A 248 -1.34 17.25 -6.29
CA ASN A 248 -1.98 18.20 -7.16
C ASN A 248 -2.30 17.51 -8.48
N LEU A 249 -3.57 17.21 -8.72
CA LEU A 249 -4.05 16.60 -9.94
C LEU A 249 -4.75 17.67 -10.79
N LEU A 250 -4.03 18.19 -11.79
CA LEU A 250 -4.47 19.30 -12.61
C LEU A 250 -4.94 18.78 -13.96
N ARG A 251 -6.19 19.07 -14.33
CA ARG A 251 -6.67 18.80 -15.68
C ARG A 251 -6.09 19.83 -16.65
N ALA A 252 -5.56 19.34 -17.76
CA ALA A 252 -4.93 20.19 -18.76
C ALA A 252 -5.10 19.64 -20.17
N ARG A 253 -4.84 20.48 -21.16
CA ARG A 253 -4.81 20.12 -22.58
C ARG A 253 -3.47 20.52 -23.18
N VAL A 254 -2.89 19.66 -23.99
CA VAL A 254 -1.63 19.96 -24.70
C VAL A 254 -1.88 21.03 -25.73
N GLU A 255 -1.16 22.14 -25.62
CA GLU A 255 -1.24 23.28 -26.56
C GLU A 255 -0.16 23.19 -27.63
N SER A 256 1.08 22.83 -27.27
CA SER A 256 2.17 22.65 -28.18
C SER A 256 3.20 21.65 -27.70
N CYS A 257 3.97 21.07 -28.63
CA CYS A 257 5.12 20.21 -28.36
C CYS A 257 6.30 20.71 -29.19
N ALA A 258 7.36 21.21 -28.53
CA ALA A 258 8.57 21.71 -29.18
C ALA A 258 9.79 21.40 -28.32
N ASP A 259 10.92 21.10 -28.94
CA ASP A 259 12.23 20.89 -28.29
C ASP A 259 12.20 19.90 -27.13
N GLY A 260 11.39 18.80 -27.24
CA GLY A 260 11.25 17.79 -26.21
C GLY A 260 10.35 18.20 -25.03
N VAL A 261 9.74 19.39 -25.04
CA VAL A 261 8.86 19.91 -24.00
C VAL A 261 7.45 20.11 -24.55
N ALA A 262 6.45 19.65 -23.82
CA ALA A 262 5.05 19.98 -24.05
C ALA A 262 4.65 21.16 -23.16
N THR A 263 3.98 22.15 -23.78
CA THR A 263 3.28 23.21 -23.05
C THR A 263 1.80 22.86 -23.03
N LEU A 264 1.19 22.97 -21.84
CA LEU A 264 -0.22 22.66 -21.63
C LEU A 264 -0.90 23.86 -20.97
N VAL A 265 -2.21 23.92 -21.19
CA VAL A 265 -3.08 24.87 -20.49
C VAL A 265 -4.02 24.07 -19.60
N GLY A 266 -3.98 24.36 -18.30
CA GLY A 266 -4.91 23.83 -17.32
C GLY A 266 -6.35 24.26 -17.60
N GLU A 267 -7.35 23.54 -17.11
CA GLU A 267 -8.77 23.89 -17.29
C GLU A 267 -9.09 25.35 -16.89
N GLN A 268 -8.36 25.86 -15.93
CA GLN A 268 -8.53 27.22 -15.44
C GLN A 268 -7.55 28.22 -16.09
N GLY A 269 -6.72 27.77 -17.04
CA GLY A 269 -5.80 28.60 -17.79
C GLY A 269 -4.36 28.65 -17.24
N ASP A 270 -4.03 27.84 -16.22
CA ASP A 270 -2.66 27.76 -15.69
C ASP A 270 -1.71 27.17 -16.73
N PRO A 271 -0.53 27.80 -16.98
CA PRO A 271 0.47 27.25 -17.87
C PRO A 271 1.21 26.08 -17.16
N LEU A 272 1.29 24.94 -17.83
CA LEU A 272 2.01 23.77 -17.34
C LEU A 272 3.04 23.33 -18.39
N ARG A 273 4.15 22.75 -17.93
CA ARG A 273 5.22 22.25 -18.79
C ARG A 273 5.68 20.88 -18.31
N LEU A 274 5.93 19.94 -19.23
CA LEU A 274 6.48 18.62 -18.94
C LEU A 274 7.16 18.05 -20.20
N PRO A 275 7.89 16.93 -20.11
CA PRO A 275 8.47 16.27 -21.28
C PRO A 275 7.39 15.88 -22.28
N SER A 276 7.62 16.11 -23.57
CA SER A 276 6.63 15.90 -24.64
C SER A 276 6.51 14.44 -25.10
N ALA A 277 7.28 13.51 -24.53
CA ALA A 277 7.35 12.13 -24.99
C ALA A 277 5.95 11.47 -25.06
N GLY A 278 5.51 11.12 -26.28
CA GLY A 278 4.22 10.43 -26.52
C GLY A 278 2.97 11.31 -26.45
N LEU A 279 3.10 12.62 -26.24
CA LEU A 279 1.98 13.56 -26.16
C LEU A 279 1.64 14.15 -27.53
N GLN A 280 0.34 14.41 -27.76
CA GLN A 280 -0.19 15.02 -28.98
C GLN A 280 -0.90 16.34 -28.68
N VAL A 281 -0.76 17.31 -29.55
CA VAL A 281 -1.47 18.59 -29.44
C VAL A 281 -2.98 18.36 -29.43
N GLY A 282 -3.66 19.03 -28.51
CA GLY A 282 -5.08 18.89 -28.27
C GLY A 282 -5.48 17.75 -27.31
N GLN A 283 -4.55 16.89 -26.90
CA GLN A 283 -4.81 15.76 -26.01
C GLN A 283 -5.20 16.26 -24.60
N PRO A 284 -6.34 15.80 -24.03
CA PRO A 284 -6.68 16.07 -22.63
C PRO A 284 -5.92 15.12 -21.71
N LEU A 285 -5.42 15.63 -20.59
CA LEU A 285 -4.61 14.89 -19.61
C LEU A 285 -4.93 15.34 -18.18
N HIS A 286 -4.63 14.50 -17.21
CA HIS A 286 -4.38 14.94 -15.85
C HIS A 286 -2.87 15.01 -15.62
N ILE A 287 -2.41 16.07 -15.01
CA ILE A 287 -1.01 16.24 -14.62
C ILE A 287 -0.91 16.10 -13.12
N LEU A 288 -0.15 15.11 -12.69
CA LEU A 288 0.19 14.91 -11.27
C LEU A 288 1.45 15.71 -10.95
N LEU A 289 1.39 16.50 -9.89
CA LEU A 289 2.52 17.14 -9.23
C LEU A 289 2.43 16.87 -7.73
N ARG A 290 3.46 16.25 -7.17
CA ARG A 290 3.50 15.97 -5.71
C ARG A 290 3.86 17.25 -4.95
N PRO A 291 3.25 17.53 -3.78
CA PRO A 291 3.51 18.75 -3.01
C PRO A 291 4.99 18.97 -2.65
N GLU A 292 5.74 17.91 -2.41
CA GLU A 292 7.16 17.94 -2.05
C GLU A 292 8.11 18.17 -3.24
N GLN A 293 7.60 18.18 -4.47
CA GLN A 293 8.37 18.43 -5.70
C GLN A 293 8.47 19.94 -6.03
N PHE A 294 7.76 20.78 -5.28
CA PHE A 294 7.81 22.21 -5.47
C PHE A 294 8.98 22.87 -4.72
N HIS A 295 9.55 23.88 -5.36
CA HIS A 295 10.64 24.71 -4.84
C HIS A 295 10.24 26.18 -4.86
N LEU A 296 10.70 26.95 -3.85
CA LEU A 296 10.45 28.41 -3.74
C LEU A 296 11.31 29.21 -4.72
N ASP A 297 12.49 28.69 -5.04
CA ASP A 297 13.44 29.29 -5.95
C ASP A 297 13.77 28.27 -7.06
N CYS A 298 14.04 28.73 -8.27
CA CYS A 298 14.39 27.84 -9.37
C CYS A 298 15.70 27.10 -9.05
N PRO A 299 15.71 25.76 -8.98
CA PRO A 299 16.89 25.01 -8.55
C PRO A 299 17.97 24.87 -9.62
N GLY A 300 17.90 25.61 -10.72
CA GLY A 300 18.87 25.53 -11.80
C GLY A 300 18.44 26.29 -13.05
N ASP A 301 18.58 25.67 -14.24
CA ASP A 301 18.16 26.27 -15.50
C ASP A 301 16.62 26.38 -15.54
N PRO A 302 16.05 27.61 -15.70
CA PRO A 302 14.62 27.81 -15.85
C PRO A 302 14.02 27.10 -17.07
N ALA A 303 14.80 26.79 -18.09
CA ALA A 303 14.33 26.03 -19.23
C ALA A 303 13.96 24.58 -18.90
N ALA A 304 14.63 24.00 -17.91
CA ALA A 304 14.38 22.65 -17.39
C ALA A 304 13.27 22.57 -16.32
N HIS A 305 12.59 23.69 -16.03
CA HIS A 305 11.57 23.76 -14.98
C HIS A 305 10.27 24.34 -15.50
N GLY A 306 9.17 23.91 -14.90
CA GLY A 306 7.87 24.56 -14.95
C GLY A 306 7.67 25.45 -13.72
N ALA A 307 6.73 26.38 -13.81
CA ALA A 307 6.39 27.25 -12.69
C ALA A 307 4.89 27.49 -12.61
N LEU A 308 4.38 27.63 -11.40
CA LEU A 308 3.01 28.02 -11.09
C LEU A 308 3.02 29.25 -10.19
N ASP A 309 2.32 30.29 -10.61
CA ASP A 309 2.16 31.52 -9.85
C ASP A 309 0.84 31.50 -9.07
N GLY A 310 0.86 32.00 -7.85
CA GLY A 310 -0.35 32.08 -7.03
C GLY A 310 -0.20 32.99 -5.83
N VAL A 311 -1.31 33.14 -5.12
CA VAL A 311 -1.37 33.85 -3.84
C VAL A 311 -1.51 32.83 -2.73
N VAL A 312 -0.70 32.95 -1.70
CA VAL A 312 -0.76 32.06 -0.51
C VAL A 312 -2.10 32.25 0.20
N GLU A 313 -2.88 31.17 0.32
CA GLU A 313 -4.12 31.15 1.10
C GLU A 313 -3.85 30.76 2.55
N GLN A 314 -3.00 29.74 2.74
CA GLN A 314 -2.73 29.17 4.05
C GLN A 314 -1.30 28.62 4.12
N THR A 315 -0.71 28.71 5.30
CA THR A 315 0.57 28.06 5.63
C THR A 315 0.40 27.36 6.97
N VAL A 316 0.76 26.07 7.02
CA VAL A 316 0.69 25.23 8.21
C VAL A 316 2.08 24.69 8.52
N PHE A 317 2.56 24.87 9.75
CA PHE A 317 3.80 24.29 10.22
C PHE A 317 3.58 22.81 10.61
N ILE A 318 4.30 21.90 9.98
CA ILE A 318 4.19 20.46 10.19
C ILE A 318 5.50 19.85 10.76
N GLY A 319 6.09 20.51 11.72
CA GLY A 319 7.37 20.12 12.36
C GLY A 319 8.55 20.86 11.75
N LYS A 320 9.34 20.23 10.90
CA LYS A 320 10.47 20.87 10.20
C LYS A 320 10.08 21.52 8.86
N ASP A 321 8.92 21.15 8.32
CA ASP A 321 8.43 21.55 7.01
C ASP A 321 7.19 22.46 7.15
N PHE A 322 6.85 23.16 6.06
CA PHE A 322 5.65 23.96 5.94
C PHE A 322 4.79 23.46 4.79
N GLU A 323 3.53 23.14 5.06
CA GLU A 323 2.52 22.94 4.03
C GLU A 323 1.94 24.28 3.63
N VAL A 324 1.97 24.59 2.34
CA VAL A 324 1.51 25.84 1.78
C VAL A 324 0.43 25.57 0.76
N SER A 325 -0.72 26.21 0.93
CA SER A 325 -1.80 26.19 -0.05
C SER A 325 -1.82 27.52 -0.79
N LEU A 326 -1.74 27.44 -2.12
CA LEU A 326 -1.82 28.61 -3.01
C LEU A 326 -3.09 28.55 -3.83
N ARG A 327 -3.59 29.73 -4.19
CA ARG A 327 -4.56 29.89 -5.26
C ARG A 327 -3.89 30.58 -6.43
N SER A 328 -3.91 29.95 -7.60
CA SER A 328 -3.41 30.56 -8.83
C SER A 328 -4.29 31.74 -9.29
N ALA A 329 -3.77 32.57 -10.16
CA ALA A 329 -4.55 33.68 -10.75
C ALA A 329 -5.80 33.19 -11.52
N THR A 330 -5.76 31.97 -11.99
CA THR A 330 -6.85 31.29 -12.73
C THR A 330 -7.81 30.54 -11.81
N GLY A 331 -7.51 30.43 -10.51
CA GLY A 331 -8.37 29.84 -9.49
C GLY A 331 -8.01 28.41 -9.05
N SER A 332 -7.02 27.77 -9.65
CA SER A 332 -6.54 26.45 -9.23
C SER A 332 -5.96 26.49 -7.82
N ARG A 333 -6.27 25.48 -7.01
CA ARG A 333 -5.62 25.30 -5.71
C ARG A 333 -4.41 24.38 -5.86
N ILE A 334 -3.26 24.86 -5.38
CA ILE A 334 -1.99 24.16 -5.43
C ILE A 334 -1.51 23.96 -3.98
N LYS A 335 -1.13 22.75 -3.65
CA LYS A 335 -0.46 22.44 -2.38
C LYS A 335 1.02 22.22 -2.63
N ALA A 336 1.85 22.75 -1.74
CA ALA A 336 3.30 22.55 -1.75
C ALA A 336 3.81 22.24 -0.35
N VAL A 337 4.84 21.42 -0.24
CA VAL A 337 5.58 21.17 1.00
C VAL A 337 6.95 21.82 0.89
N VAL A 338 7.15 22.89 1.63
CA VAL A 338 8.42 23.62 1.67
C VAL A 338 9.27 23.07 2.82
N ARG A 339 10.41 22.47 2.45
CA ARG A 339 11.35 21.87 3.39
C ARG A 339 12.42 22.86 3.79
N ASP A 340 12.85 22.79 5.05
CA ASP A 340 13.98 23.56 5.61
C ASP A 340 13.93 25.07 5.27
N ALA A 341 12.74 25.67 5.33
CA ALA A 341 12.55 27.08 4.97
C ALA A 341 13.40 28.00 5.83
N SER A 342 14.27 28.80 5.17
CA SER A 342 15.01 29.86 5.85
C SER A 342 14.05 30.92 6.42
N ARG A 343 14.53 31.74 7.38
CA ARG A 343 13.74 32.88 7.89
C ARG A 343 13.26 33.82 6.78
N GLN A 344 14.05 34.00 5.75
CA GLN A 344 13.72 34.85 4.62
C GLN A 344 12.64 34.20 3.72
N ALA A 345 12.72 32.87 3.53
CA ALA A 345 11.67 32.10 2.83
C ALA A 345 10.34 32.17 3.58
N LEU A 346 10.33 32.07 4.92
CA LEU A 346 9.13 32.19 5.73
C LEU A 346 8.38 33.50 5.56
N GLN A 347 9.09 34.63 5.30
CA GLN A 347 8.46 35.92 5.02
C GLN A 347 7.65 35.92 3.73
N ARG A 348 7.94 35.00 2.79
CA ARG A 348 7.21 34.84 1.51
C ARG A 348 5.98 33.95 1.65
N LEU A 349 5.84 33.22 2.76
CA LEU A 349 4.80 32.23 2.98
C LEU A 349 3.60 32.75 3.78
N HIS A 350 3.47 34.07 3.95
CA HIS A 350 2.32 34.64 4.64
C HIS A 350 1.06 34.63 3.76
N PRO A 351 -0.13 34.37 4.31
CA PRO A 351 -1.36 34.52 3.58
C PRO A 351 -1.48 35.88 2.91
N GLY A 352 -1.87 35.92 1.64
CA GLY A 352 -1.92 37.12 0.79
C GLY A 352 -0.63 37.41 0.03
N SER A 353 0.49 36.74 0.30
CA SER A 353 1.74 36.94 -0.45
C SER A 353 1.65 36.28 -1.83
N SER A 354 2.17 36.95 -2.86
CA SER A 354 2.39 36.34 -4.17
C SER A 354 3.59 35.38 -4.11
N LEU A 355 3.43 34.20 -4.63
CA LEU A 355 4.44 33.16 -4.60
C LEU A 355 4.52 32.47 -5.98
N ARG A 356 5.76 32.23 -6.44
CA ARG A 356 6.04 31.36 -7.57
C ARG A 356 6.62 30.05 -7.07
N LEU A 357 6.00 28.95 -7.46
CA LEU A 357 6.46 27.59 -7.17
C LEU A 357 7.07 26.99 -8.44
N TRP A 358 8.28 26.48 -8.30
CA TRP A 358 9.02 25.83 -9.39
C TRP A 358 8.99 24.31 -9.21
N TYR A 359 8.91 23.56 -10.32
CA TYR A 359 9.01 22.11 -10.34
C TYR A 359 9.86 21.66 -11.54
N ALA A 360 10.61 20.58 -11.42
CA ALA A 360 11.35 19.98 -12.52
C ALA A 360 10.37 19.41 -13.56
N LEU A 361 10.66 19.53 -14.85
CA LEU A 361 9.75 19.07 -15.92
C LEU A 361 9.42 17.58 -15.80
N ASP A 362 10.40 16.75 -15.40
CA ASP A 362 10.25 15.30 -15.20
C ASP A 362 9.49 14.93 -13.92
N ALA A 363 9.30 15.87 -13.00
CA ALA A 363 8.44 15.69 -11.82
C ALA A 363 6.94 15.72 -12.16
N ALA A 364 6.57 16.36 -13.29
CA ALA A 364 5.20 16.41 -13.76
C ALA A 364 4.83 15.09 -14.49
N HIS A 365 4.00 14.27 -13.88
CA HIS A 365 3.59 12.97 -14.46
C HIS A 365 2.25 13.11 -15.20
N PRO A 366 2.21 12.83 -16.53
CA PRO A 366 0.97 12.83 -17.29
C PRO A 366 0.17 11.54 -17.06
N ILE A 367 -1.10 11.69 -16.76
CA ILE A 367 -2.05 10.59 -16.61
C ILE A 367 -3.12 10.76 -17.69
N ALA A 368 -3.45 9.68 -18.41
CA ALA A 368 -4.49 9.73 -19.42
C ALA A 368 -5.81 10.25 -18.80
N GLY A 369 -6.36 11.29 -19.42
CA GLY A 369 -7.69 11.80 -19.03
C GLY A 369 -8.75 10.76 -19.36
N GLU A 370 -9.73 10.58 -18.49
CA GLU A 370 -10.95 9.90 -18.87
C GLU A 370 -11.64 10.77 -19.95
N ALA A 371 -12.06 10.11 -21.04
CA ALA A 371 -12.68 10.76 -22.19
C ALA A 371 -14.07 11.33 -21.86
#